data_dafbd6d3917f44c5a05bd03e00cfb126
#
_entry.id   dafbd6d3917f44c5a05bd03e00cfb126
#
_cell.length_a   1.000
_cell.length_b   1.000
_cell.length_c   1.000
_cell.angle_alpha   90.00
_cell.angle_beta   90.00
_cell.angle_gamma   90.00
#
_symmetry.space_group_name_H-M   'P 1'
#
loop_
_entity.id
_entity.type
_entity.pdbx_description
1 polymer ?
#
loop_
_entity_poly.entity_id
_entity_poly.type
_entity_poly.pdbx_seq_one_letter_code
_entity_poly.pdbx_strand_id
1 'polypeptide(L)'
;MFKSLFKVYRLATHDYLHEWQMSVCFMLGLAAVLGPMMVLFGLKFGIVGAMMDQLIEDPSNREIRPIGSGRFDQAWLESVRGRPDVAFLVPRTRSIAATIELSSTHASRIVPVELIASAAGDPLLDQDESLVEGLSQVVLSRSTAEKLAVSAGDMLDGSLARRYRGAQERVHLDLTVAAVAPGRAFSRDGAFVSVQLLEALEDFRDGRAVPELDWSGTPAETERSYPGFRLYARSIDDVEGLRVAFANIGVDVHTQIAGIELVKRMDRNLTAIYWAIAVIGLVGFSLSLGASLWANVDRKRKQLSVLRLVGFRTSDIVWFPMVQALYTAVLGWVLAVSIYFLTAWMINRMMAGQVEAGQLVCRLLPVHYAIALGLTCGAALLAAGLAGMRSARIEPSEGLREL
;
A
#
# COMPACT_ATOMS: atom_id res chain seq x y z
N MET A 1 40.60 16.75 29.46
CA MET A 1 39.41 15.91 29.18
C MET A 1 39.54 15.18 27.82
N PHE A 2 39.77 15.81 26.71
CA PHE A 2 39.90 15.13 25.39
C PHE A 2 41.06 14.13 25.27
N LYS A 3 42.23 14.42 25.88
CA LYS A 3 43.40 13.50 25.82
C LYS A 3 43.20 12.19 26.63
N SER A 4 42.42 12.20 27.72
CA SER A 4 42.13 10.98 28.49
C SER A 4 41.12 10.10 27.79
N LEU A 5 40.07 10.68 27.22
CA LEU A 5 39.07 9.97 26.43
C LEU A 5 39.67 9.25 25.21
N PHE A 6 40.62 9.90 24.50
CA PHE A 6 41.28 9.26 23.36
C PHE A 6 42.17 8.07 23.78
N LYS A 7 42.80 8.12 24.97
CA LYS A 7 43.56 6.99 25.51
C LYS A 7 42.66 5.83 25.89
N VAL A 8 41.46 6.11 26.52
CA VAL A 8 40.50 5.10 26.87
C VAL A 8 39.92 4.45 25.61
N TYR A 9 39.60 5.23 24.59
CA TYR A 9 39.12 4.71 23.30
C TYR A 9 40.13 3.73 22.68
N ARG A 10 41.43 4.15 22.60
CA ARG A 10 42.50 3.31 22.03
C ARG A 10 42.73 2.03 22.83
N LEU A 11 42.63 2.12 24.17
CA LEU A 11 42.78 0.95 25.05
C LEU A 11 41.57 0.00 24.88
N ALA A 12 40.31 0.52 24.84
CA ALA A 12 39.12 -0.26 24.65
C ALA A 12 39.10 -0.97 23.29
N THR A 13 39.59 -0.29 22.23
CA THR A 13 39.68 -0.90 20.89
C THR A 13 40.70 -2.03 20.85
N HIS A 14 41.87 -1.83 21.45
CA HIS A 14 42.90 -2.86 21.50
C HIS A 14 42.47 -4.08 22.30
N ASP A 15 41.83 -3.84 23.40
CA ASP A 15 41.25 -4.91 24.26
C ASP A 15 40.12 -5.66 23.56
N TYR A 16 39.23 -4.97 22.85
CA TYR A 16 38.16 -5.57 22.05
C TYR A 16 38.68 -6.50 20.96
N LEU A 17 39.80 -6.14 20.33
CA LEU A 17 40.45 -6.95 19.31
C LEU A 17 41.24 -8.11 19.94
N HIS A 18 41.81 -7.92 21.14
CA HIS A 18 42.54 -8.99 21.81
C HIS A 18 41.61 -10.10 22.32
N GLU A 19 40.42 -9.74 22.78
CA GLU A 19 39.36 -10.69 23.19
C GLU A 19 38.39 -11.00 22.06
N TRP A 20 38.91 -11.17 20.84
CA TRP A 20 38.09 -11.33 19.63
C TRP A 20 37.07 -12.46 19.72
N GLN A 21 37.37 -13.59 20.42
CA GLN A 21 36.46 -14.72 20.60
C GLN A 21 35.18 -14.33 21.32
N MET A 22 35.28 -13.55 22.40
CA MET A 22 34.11 -13.05 23.13
C MET A 22 33.34 -11.99 22.32
N SER A 23 34.09 -11.07 21.69
CA SER A 23 33.51 -10.04 20.86
C SER A 23 32.69 -10.63 19.72
N VAL A 24 33.22 -11.65 19.03
CA VAL A 24 32.50 -12.37 17.96
C VAL A 24 31.27 -13.10 18.50
N CYS A 25 31.36 -13.74 19.66
CA CYS A 25 30.21 -14.42 20.27
C CYS A 25 29.06 -13.44 20.53
N PHE A 26 29.33 -12.24 21.03
CA PHE A 26 28.29 -11.23 21.25
C PHE A 26 27.74 -10.62 19.97
N MET A 27 28.57 -10.41 18.96
CA MET A 27 28.14 -9.98 17.63
C MET A 27 27.23 -11.01 16.99
N LEU A 28 27.62 -12.30 17.03
CA LEU A 28 26.79 -13.39 16.52
C LEU A 28 25.47 -13.54 17.29
N GLY A 29 25.50 -13.41 18.62
CA GLY A 29 24.30 -13.43 19.45
C GLY A 29 23.31 -12.30 19.09
N LEU A 30 23.82 -11.08 18.87
CA LEU A 30 23.01 -9.97 18.41
C LEU A 30 22.47 -10.23 16.99
N ALA A 31 23.32 -10.65 16.08
CA ALA A 31 22.94 -10.91 14.68
C ALA A 31 21.92 -12.06 14.56
N ALA A 32 22.02 -13.08 15.42
CA ALA A 32 21.09 -14.21 15.47
C ALA A 32 19.67 -13.79 15.91
N VAL A 33 19.54 -12.72 16.68
CA VAL A 33 18.23 -12.15 17.07
C VAL A 33 17.76 -11.12 16.05
N LEU A 34 18.63 -10.17 15.71
CA LEU A 34 18.28 -9.03 14.87
C LEU A 34 18.07 -9.44 13.40
N GLY A 35 18.87 -10.37 12.86
CA GLY A 35 18.79 -10.81 11.47
C GLY A 35 17.43 -11.41 11.10
N PRO A 36 16.96 -12.47 11.74
CA PRO A 36 15.63 -13.04 11.50
C PRO A 36 14.50 -12.03 11.75
N MET A 37 14.65 -11.16 12.74
CA MET A 37 13.68 -10.12 13.02
C MET A 37 13.58 -9.12 11.85
N MET A 38 14.70 -8.69 11.27
CA MET A 38 14.72 -7.83 10.09
C MET A 38 14.07 -8.53 8.88
N VAL A 39 14.29 -9.84 8.71
CA VAL A 39 13.64 -10.62 7.64
C VAL A 39 12.13 -10.65 7.82
N LEU A 40 11.64 -10.92 9.03
CA LEU A 40 10.20 -10.89 9.33
C LEU A 40 9.57 -9.52 9.08
N PHE A 41 10.25 -8.44 9.50
CA PHE A 41 9.81 -7.08 9.17
C PHE A 41 9.81 -6.83 7.66
N GLY A 42 10.84 -7.29 6.96
CA GLY A 42 10.94 -7.16 5.51
C GLY A 42 9.83 -7.89 4.78
N LEU A 43 9.46 -9.09 5.22
CA LEU A 43 8.32 -9.84 4.70
C LEU A 43 7.00 -9.13 4.98
N LYS A 44 6.81 -8.64 6.21
CA LYS A 44 5.61 -7.87 6.57
C LYS A 44 5.44 -6.65 5.65
N PHE A 45 6.48 -5.82 5.53
CA PHE A 45 6.41 -4.61 4.70
C PHE A 45 6.32 -4.92 3.20
N GLY A 46 6.93 -6.03 2.74
CA GLY A 46 6.80 -6.46 1.36
C GLY A 46 5.40 -6.95 1.04
N ILE A 47 4.89 -7.93 1.78
CA ILE A 47 3.58 -8.56 1.50
C ILE A 47 2.43 -7.59 1.77
N VAL A 48 2.37 -7.01 2.98
CA VAL A 48 1.27 -6.10 3.34
C VAL A 48 1.35 -4.81 2.54
N GLY A 49 2.58 -4.32 2.26
CA GLY A 49 2.78 -3.17 1.37
C GLY A 49 2.25 -3.44 -0.03
N ALA A 50 2.61 -4.57 -0.65
CA ALA A 50 2.10 -4.94 -1.97
C ALA A 50 0.57 -5.08 -2.00
N MET A 51 -0.03 -5.69 -0.97
CA MET A 51 -1.50 -5.76 -0.85
C MET A 51 -2.12 -4.37 -0.71
N MET A 52 -1.50 -3.47 0.04
CA MET A 52 -2.00 -2.10 0.19
C MET A 52 -1.84 -1.31 -1.11
N ASP A 53 -0.69 -1.43 -1.78
CA ASP A 53 -0.44 -0.77 -3.07
C ASP A 53 -1.46 -1.24 -4.11
N GLN A 54 -1.75 -2.55 -4.19
CA GLN A 54 -2.77 -3.10 -5.07
C GLN A 54 -4.18 -2.59 -4.73
N LEU A 55 -4.51 -2.43 -3.44
CA LEU A 55 -5.79 -1.82 -3.04
C LEU A 55 -5.90 -0.34 -3.43
N ILE A 56 -4.79 0.40 -3.40
CA ILE A 56 -4.75 1.82 -3.76
C ILE A 56 -4.80 1.99 -5.28
N GLU A 57 -4.07 1.15 -6.02
CA GLU A 57 -3.96 1.23 -7.49
C GLU A 57 -5.24 0.79 -8.21
N ASP A 58 -6.00 -0.16 -7.63
CA ASP A 58 -7.26 -0.60 -8.22
C ASP A 58 -8.40 0.38 -7.90
N PRO A 59 -8.89 1.15 -8.90
CA PRO A 59 -9.96 2.11 -8.70
C PRO A 59 -11.25 1.47 -8.16
N SER A 60 -11.50 0.19 -8.44
CA SER A 60 -12.71 -0.50 -8.00
C SER A 60 -12.86 -0.53 -6.47
N ASN A 61 -11.76 -0.46 -5.73
CA ASN A 61 -11.77 -0.41 -4.27
C ASN A 61 -12.31 0.92 -3.71
N ARG A 62 -12.30 1.98 -4.53
CA ARG A 62 -12.86 3.30 -4.18
C ARG A 62 -14.26 3.52 -4.75
N GLU A 63 -14.80 2.52 -5.47
CA GLU A 63 -16.11 2.62 -6.07
C GLU A 63 -17.22 2.51 -5.02
N ILE A 64 -18.21 3.39 -5.13
CA ILE A 64 -19.41 3.43 -4.31
C ILE A 64 -20.62 3.42 -5.25
N ARG A 65 -21.49 2.43 -5.08
CA ARG A 65 -22.70 2.26 -5.88
C ARG A 65 -23.90 2.12 -4.97
N PRO A 66 -25.06 2.74 -5.27
CA PRO A 66 -26.27 2.53 -4.49
C PRO A 66 -26.75 1.07 -4.60
N ILE A 67 -27.29 0.56 -3.51
CA ILE A 67 -27.95 -0.74 -3.46
C ILE A 67 -29.42 -0.53 -3.87
N GLY A 68 -29.83 -1.17 -4.97
CA GLY A 68 -31.18 -1.00 -5.51
C GLY A 68 -31.33 0.24 -6.39
N SER A 69 -32.58 0.62 -6.67
CA SER A 69 -32.92 1.77 -7.50
C SER A 69 -33.46 2.89 -6.62
N GLY A 70 -32.83 4.07 -6.72
CA GLY A 70 -33.24 5.31 -6.07
C GLY A 70 -33.88 6.29 -7.06
N ARG A 71 -34.04 7.54 -6.60
CA ARG A 71 -34.38 8.71 -7.44
C ARG A 71 -33.39 9.81 -7.11
N PHE A 72 -32.41 9.97 -7.99
CA PHE A 72 -31.34 10.95 -7.84
C PHE A 72 -31.51 12.00 -8.93
N ASP A 73 -31.85 13.23 -8.57
CA ASP A 73 -31.95 14.33 -9.51
C ASP A 73 -30.59 15.00 -9.78
N GLN A 74 -30.54 15.85 -10.77
CA GLN A 74 -29.31 16.54 -11.18
C GLN A 74 -28.75 17.42 -10.05
N ALA A 75 -29.59 18.10 -9.29
CA ALA A 75 -29.19 18.99 -8.20
C ALA A 75 -28.51 18.19 -7.06
N TRP A 76 -29.07 17.02 -6.73
CA TRP A 76 -28.46 16.12 -5.75
C TRP A 76 -27.10 15.60 -6.22
N LEU A 77 -26.99 15.16 -7.48
CA LEU A 77 -25.74 14.68 -8.05
C LEU A 77 -24.65 15.77 -8.04
N GLU A 78 -25.01 17.01 -8.36
CA GLU A 78 -24.08 18.15 -8.31
C GLU A 78 -23.63 18.46 -6.88
N SER A 79 -24.53 18.39 -5.91
CA SER A 79 -24.21 18.58 -4.49
C SER A 79 -23.21 17.54 -3.98
N VAL A 80 -23.37 16.28 -4.42
CA VAL A 80 -22.43 15.20 -4.06
C VAL A 80 -21.11 15.33 -4.81
N ARG A 81 -21.13 15.74 -6.09
CA ARG A 81 -19.90 15.95 -6.89
C ARG A 81 -19.03 17.07 -6.31
N GLY A 82 -19.64 18.10 -5.70
CA GLY A 82 -18.91 19.20 -5.05
C GLY A 82 -18.21 18.84 -3.75
N ARG A 83 -18.35 17.63 -3.23
CA ARG A 83 -17.72 17.21 -1.98
C ARG A 83 -16.21 16.99 -2.15
N PRO A 84 -15.38 17.35 -1.16
CA PRO A 84 -13.92 17.22 -1.23
C PRO A 84 -13.43 15.75 -1.21
N ASP A 85 -14.24 14.83 -0.67
CA ASP A 85 -13.98 13.40 -0.55
C ASP A 85 -14.38 12.59 -1.80
N VAL A 86 -15.01 13.24 -2.79
CA VAL A 86 -15.41 12.65 -4.07
C VAL A 86 -14.40 13.01 -5.16
N ALA A 87 -13.91 12.00 -5.89
CA ALA A 87 -13.04 12.19 -7.05
C ALA A 87 -13.80 12.22 -8.36
N PHE A 88 -14.82 11.36 -8.50
CA PHE A 88 -15.58 11.18 -9.72
C PHE A 88 -17.00 10.75 -9.40
N LEU A 89 -17.98 11.26 -10.16
CA LEU A 89 -19.37 10.86 -10.05
C LEU A 89 -20.09 11.02 -11.38
N VAL A 90 -20.76 9.95 -11.82
CA VAL A 90 -21.66 9.96 -12.98
C VAL A 90 -22.98 9.28 -12.63
N PRO A 91 -24.12 9.77 -13.17
CA PRO A 91 -25.39 9.07 -13.05
C PRO A 91 -25.38 7.74 -13.81
N ARG A 92 -26.22 6.82 -13.41
CA ARG A 92 -26.50 5.57 -14.13
C ARG A 92 -27.95 5.54 -14.55
N THR A 93 -28.18 5.21 -15.80
CA THR A 93 -29.51 4.89 -16.33
C THR A 93 -29.95 3.48 -15.93
N ARG A 94 -31.17 3.09 -16.27
CA ARG A 94 -31.67 1.73 -15.98
C ARG A 94 -30.84 0.68 -16.73
N SER A 95 -30.46 -0.38 -16.03
CA SER A 95 -29.60 -1.45 -16.57
C SER A 95 -30.15 -2.07 -17.85
N ILE A 96 -31.49 -2.18 -17.96
CA ILE A 96 -32.16 -2.75 -19.14
C ILE A 96 -32.02 -1.84 -20.39
N ALA A 97 -31.82 -0.54 -20.17
CA ALA A 97 -31.60 0.44 -21.24
C ALA A 97 -30.11 0.55 -21.62
N ALA A 98 -29.22 0.12 -20.76
CA ALA A 98 -27.77 0.24 -20.92
C ALA A 98 -27.15 -0.95 -21.68
N THR A 99 -27.76 -1.39 -22.79
CA THR A 99 -27.22 -2.45 -23.65
C THR A 99 -27.40 -2.07 -25.11
N ILE A 100 -26.44 -2.42 -25.96
CA ILE A 100 -26.50 -2.23 -27.41
C ILE A 100 -25.86 -3.41 -28.13
N GLU A 101 -26.30 -3.71 -29.34
CA GLU A 101 -25.65 -4.69 -30.23
C GLU A 101 -24.62 -3.95 -31.09
N LEU A 102 -23.35 -4.31 -30.96
CA LEU A 102 -22.28 -3.73 -31.78
C LEU A 102 -21.84 -4.70 -32.85
N SER A 103 -21.63 -4.18 -34.08
CA SER A 103 -21.05 -4.89 -35.19
C SER A 103 -19.94 -4.06 -35.84
N SER A 104 -18.99 -4.72 -36.50
CA SER A 104 -17.92 -4.08 -37.24
C SER A 104 -17.82 -4.64 -38.64
N THR A 105 -17.25 -3.88 -39.56
CA THR A 105 -16.94 -4.33 -40.92
C THR A 105 -15.82 -5.37 -40.95
N HIS A 106 -15.03 -5.46 -39.88
CA HIS A 106 -13.87 -6.35 -39.75
C HIS A 106 -14.23 -7.73 -39.23
N ALA A 107 -15.38 -7.89 -38.52
CA ALA A 107 -15.84 -9.15 -38.01
C ALA A 107 -17.31 -9.38 -38.34
N SER A 108 -17.63 -10.54 -38.94
CA SER A 108 -19.02 -10.93 -39.24
C SER A 108 -19.77 -11.36 -37.96
N ARG A 109 -19.59 -10.62 -36.87
CA ARG A 109 -20.13 -10.96 -35.56
C ARG A 109 -20.84 -9.77 -34.94
N ILE A 110 -22.01 -10.03 -34.36
CA ILE A 110 -22.74 -9.06 -33.55
C ILE A 110 -22.45 -9.40 -32.09
N VAL A 111 -22.00 -8.42 -31.29
CA VAL A 111 -21.67 -8.57 -29.87
C VAL A 111 -22.64 -7.70 -29.06
N PRO A 112 -23.46 -8.29 -28.17
CA PRO A 112 -24.23 -7.52 -27.22
C PRO A 112 -23.29 -6.97 -26.14
N VAL A 113 -23.34 -5.67 -25.91
CA VAL A 113 -22.39 -4.94 -25.07
C VAL A 113 -23.15 -4.19 -23.99
N GLU A 114 -22.64 -4.25 -22.77
CA GLU A 114 -23.11 -3.42 -21.64
C GLU A 114 -22.51 -2.02 -21.77
N LEU A 115 -23.36 -1.00 -21.70
CA LEU A 115 -22.93 0.39 -21.75
C LEU A 115 -22.70 0.93 -20.33
N ILE A 116 -21.54 1.54 -20.13
CA ILE A 116 -21.09 2.07 -18.85
C ILE A 116 -21.00 3.59 -18.96
N ALA A 117 -21.76 4.29 -18.11
CA ALA A 117 -21.66 5.74 -18.04
C ALA A 117 -20.25 6.18 -17.70
N SER A 118 -19.69 7.08 -18.49
CA SER A 118 -18.36 7.65 -18.30
C SER A 118 -18.35 9.15 -18.58
N ALA A 119 -17.33 9.81 -18.08
CA ALA A 119 -17.07 11.24 -18.32
C ALA A 119 -15.57 11.49 -18.14
N ALA A 120 -15.13 12.70 -18.45
CA ALA A 120 -13.74 13.12 -18.25
C ALA A 120 -13.27 12.87 -16.82
N GLY A 121 -12.09 12.26 -16.67
CA GLY A 121 -11.51 11.92 -15.36
C GLY A 121 -12.04 10.61 -14.75
N ASP A 122 -12.64 9.72 -15.56
CA ASP A 122 -13.06 8.38 -15.11
C ASP A 122 -11.85 7.58 -14.62
N PRO A 123 -11.82 7.15 -13.34
CA PRO A 123 -10.70 6.41 -12.77
C PRO A 123 -10.44 5.03 -13.39
N LEU A 124 -11.40 4.47 -14.12
CA LEU A 124 -11.23 3.19 -14.82
C LEU A 124 -10.49 3.35 -16.15
N LEU A 125 -10.48 4.57 -16.72
CA LEU A 125 -9.84 4.88 -17.99
C LEU A 125 -8.54 5.64 -17.75
N ASP A 126 -7.54 5.40 -18.58
CA ASP A 126 -6.31 6.19 -18.54
C ASP A 126 -6.61 7.64 -18.96
N GLN A 127 -5.83 8.61 -18.46
CA GLN A 127 -6.15 10.05 -18.63
C GLN A 127 -6.33 10.50 -20.08
N ASP A 128 -5.61 9.87 -21.01
CA ASP A 128 -5.72 10.16 -22.44
C ASP A 128 -6.93 9.49 -23.10
N GLU A 129 -7.53 8.48 -22.46
CA GLU A 129 -8.67 7.70 -22.96
C GLU A 129 -10.02 8.17 -22.41
N SER A 130 -10.01 9.07 -21.43
CA SER A 130 -11.21 9.48 -20.68
C SER A 130 -12.13 10.45 -21.44
N LEU A 131 -11.79 10.83 -22.67
CA LEU A 131 -12.57 11.76 -23.49
C LEU A 131 -13.66 11.00 -24.27
N VAL A 132 -14.71 10.57 -23.59
CA VAL A 132 -15.93 10.10 -24.22
C VAL A 132 -16.91 11.26 -24.27
N GLU A 133 -16.91 12.00 -25.36
CA GLU A 133 -17.78 13.17 -25.55
C GLU A 133 -18.83 12.91 -26.62
N GLY A 134 -20.01 13.49 -26.42
CA GLY A 134 -21.10 13.46 -27.40
C GLY A 134 -21.79 12.10 -27.54
N LEU A 135 -22.47 11.91 -28.68
CA LEU A 135 -23.35 10.76 -28.96
C LEU A 135 -22.71 9.68 -29.83
N SER A 136 -21.48 9.89 -30.32
CA SER A 136 -20.87 9.03 -31.34
C SER A 136 -19.54 8.39 -30.90
N GLN A 137 -19.01 8.72 -29.73
CA GLN A 137 -17.73 8.19 -29.28
C GLN A 137 -17.92 7.11 -28.22
N VAL A 138 -17.10 6.06 -28.30
CA VAL A 138 -17.09 4.95 -27.35
C VAL A 138 -15.67 4.51 -27.02
N VAL A 139 -15.44 4.13 -25.75
CA VAL A 139 -14.22 3.41 -25.36
C VAL A 139 -14.62 1.96 -25.06
N LEU A 140 -14.06 1.03 -25.82
CA LEU A 140 -14.41 -0.39 -25.70
C LEU A 140 -13.64 -1.08 -24.59
N SER A 141 -14.29 -2.05 -23.93
CA SER A 141 -13.53 -3.01 -23.12
C SER A 141 -12.62 -3.84 -24.03
N ARG A 142 -11.50 -4.31 -23.50
CA ARG A 142 -10.56 -5.17 -24.25
C ARG A 142 -11.26 -6.39 -24.85
N SER A 143 -12.15 -7.04 -24.09
CA SER A 143 -12.93 -8.20 -24.57
C SER A 143 -13.80 -7.87 -25.78
N THR A 144 -14.47 -6.71 -25.78
CA THR A 144 -15.30 -6.28 -26.91
C THR A 144 -14.44 -5.96 -28.13
N ALA A 145 -13.34 -5.23 -27.95
CA ALA A 145 -12.43 -4.87 -29.03
C ALA A 145 -11.82 -6.10 -29.73
N GLU A 146 -11.37 -7.10 -28.95
CA GLU A 146 -10.86 -8.36 -29.47
C GLU A 146 -11.92 -9.16 -30.25
N LYS A 147 -13.17 -9.22 -29.74
CA LYS A 147 -14.26 -9.94 -30.40
C LYS A 147 -14.74 -9.30 -31.72
N LEU A 148 -14.67 -7.96 -31.79
CA LEU A 148 -15.04 -7.19 -32.99
C LEU A 148 -13.85 -6.95 -33.91
N ALA A 149 -12.64 -7.33 -33.49
CA ALA A 149 -11.38 -7.13 -34.22
C ALA A 149 -11.15 -5.65 -34.61
N VAL A 150 -11.38 -4.72 -33.64
CA VAL A 150 -11.29 -3.28 -33.86
C VAL A 150 -10.29 -2.63 -32.92
N SER A 151 -9.78 -1.47 -33.34
CA SER A 151 -8.83 -0.62 -32.68
C SER A 151 -9.34 0.82 -32.57
N ALA A 152 -8.62 1.67 -31.85
CA ALA A 152 -8.93 3.10 -31.79
C ALA A 152 -8.95 3.71 -33.20
N GLY A 153 -9.97 4.52 -33.49
CA GLY A 153 -10.22 5.14 -34.77
C GLY A 153 -11.19 4.38 -35.69
N ASP A 154 -11.48 3.11 -35.39
CA ASP A 154 -12.41 2.32 -36.22
C ASP A 154 -13.87 2.72 -35.98
N MET A 155 -14.70 2.50 -37.01
CA MET A 155 -16.15 2.74 -36.93
C MET A 155 -16.90 1.44 -36.62
N LEU A 156 -17.93 1.57 -35.82
CA LEU A 156 -18.84 0.50 -35.41
C LEU A 156 -20.28 0.88 -35.75
N ASP A 157 -21.06 -0.11 -36.12
CA ASP A 157 -22.52 0.03 -36.21
C ASP A 157 -23.14 -0.48 -34.91
N GLY A 158 -23.77 0.44 -34.16
CA GLY A 158 -24.55 0.15 -32.96
C GLY A 158 -26.01 0.00 -33.34
N SER A 159 -26.61 -1.15 -33.00
CA SER A 159 -28.01 -1.43 -33.32
C SER A 159 -28.85 -1.55 -32.04
N LEU A 160 -29.99 -0.88 -32.04
CA LEU A 160 -30.91 -0.82 -30.91
C LEU A 160 -32.35 -1.07 -31.39
N ALA A 161 -33.07 -1.93 -30.68
CA ALA A 161 -34.46 -2.22 -30.99
C ALA A 161 -35.40 -1.77 -29.85
N ARG A 162 -36.57 -1.26 -30.23
CA ARG A 162 -37.69 -1.00 -29.30
C ARG A 162 -39.01 -1.52 -29.88
N ARG A 163 -40.01 -1.69 -29.01
CA ARG A 163 -41.38 -1.90 -29.41
C ARG A 163 -42.19 -0.63 -29.15
N TYR A 164 -42.60 0.02 -30.24
CA TYR A 164 -43.33 1.29 -30.20
C TYR A 164 -44.62 1.21 -30.97
N ARG A 165 -45.75 1.56 -30.38
CA ARG A 165 -47.10 1.51 -31.00
C ARG A 165 -47.44 0.15 -31.60
N GLY A 166 -46.96 -0.95 -31.03
CA GLY A 166 -47.20 -2.30 -31.51
C GLY A 166 -46.27 -2.83 -32.61
N ALA A 167 -45.46 -1.97 -33.21
CA ALA A 167 -44.44 -2.31 -34.20
C ALA A 167 -43.04 -2.45 -33.52
N GLN A 168 -42.21 -3.32 -34.09
CA GLN A 168 -40.81 -3.40 -33.71
C GLN A 168 -40.03 -2.42 -34.59
N GLU A 169 -39.39 -1.48 -33.94
CA GLU A 169 -38.50 -0.51 -34.58
C GLU A 169 -37.05 -0.80 -34.24
N ARG A 170 -36.16 -0.72 -35.22
CA ARG A 170 -34.71 -0.84 -35.03
C ARG A 170 -34.03 0.40 -35.58
N VAL A 171 -33.11 0.95 -34.84
CA VAL A 171 -32.27 2.09 -35.25
C VAL A 171 -30.83 1.69 -35.28
N HIS A 172 -30.06 2.36 -36.09
CA HIS A 172 -28.63 2.20 -36.21
C HIS A 172 -27.94 3.50 -35.78
N LEU A 173 -26.76 3.36 -35.22
CA LEU A 173 -25.96 4.46 -34.71
C LEU A 173 -24.50 4.23 -35.06
N ASP A 174 -23.92 5.13 -35.80
CA ASP A 174 -22.48 5.10 -36.11
C ASP A 174 -21.67 5.55 -34.91
N LEU A 175 -20.83 4.66 -34.43
CA LEU A 175 -19.98 4.88 -33.27
C LEU A 175 -18.50 4.82 -33.67
N THR A 176 -17.69 5.74 -33.18
CA THR A 176 -16.26 5.74 -33.38
C THR A 176 -15.56 5.25 -32.12
N VAL A 177 -14.66 4.31 -32.26
CA VAL A 177 -13.84 3.81 -31.15
C VAL A 177 -12.78 4.87 -30.81
N ALA A 178 -12.96 5.58 -29.69
CA ALA A 178 -11.99 6.57 -29.23
C ALA A 178 -10.73 5.89 -28.66
N ALA A 179 -10.92 4.80 -27.90
CA ALA A 179 -9.84 4.03 -27.28
C ALA A 179 -10.31 2.62 -26.91
N VAL A 180 -9.35 1.78 -26.50
CA VAL A 180 -9.63 0.46 -25.91
C VAL A 180 -9.15 0.48 -24.46
N ALA A 181 -10.08 0.35 -23.52
CA ALA A 181 -9.80 0.40 -22.09
C ALA A 181 -8.86 -0.71 -21.63
N PRO A 182 -8.03 -0.47 -20.61
CA PRO A 182 -7.18 -1.50 -20.04
C PRO A 182 -8.02 -2.66 -19.50
N GLY A 183 -7.50 -3.90 -19.55
CA GLY A 183 -8.25 -5.10 -19.18
C GLY A 183 -8.76 -5.10 -17.74
N ARG A 184 -8.16 -4.29 -16.85
CA ARG A 184 -8.58 -4.07 -15.46
C ARG A 184 -9.87 -3.24 -15.33
N ALA A 185 -10.16 -2.38 -16.33
CA ALA A 185 -11.29 -1.45 -16.27
C ALA A 185 -12.64 -2.17 -16.30
N PHE A 186 -12.77 -3.18 -17.17
CA PHE A 186 -13.97 -3.98 -17.29
C PHE A 186 -13.65 -5.33 -17.96
N SER A 187 -13.95 -6.43 -17.25
CA SER A 187 -13.58 -7.79 -17.67
C SER A 187 -14.57 -8.46 -18.61
N ARG A 188 -15.77 -7.90 -18.76
CA ARG A 188 -16.85 -8.40 -19.63
C ARG A 188 -16.92 -7.57 -20.92
N ASP A 189 -17.86 -7.99 -21.80
CA ASP A 189 -18.16 -7.21 -23.00
C ASP A 189 -18.88 -5.91 -22.60
N GLY A 190 -18.19 -4.78 -22.79
CA GLY A 190 -18.68 -3.48 -22.38
C GLY A 190 -18.11 -2.34 -23.23
N ALA A 191 -18.78 -1.21 -23.18
CA ALA A 191 -18.33 0.04 -23.76
C ALA A 191 -18.61 1.20 -22.82
N PHE A 192 -17.61 2.04 -22.60
CA PHE A 192 -17.76 3.29 -21.87
C PHE A 192 -18.28 4.36 -22.82
N VAL A 193 -19.34 5.02 -22.43
CA VAL A 193 -20.05 6.00 -23.25
C VAL A 193 -20.43 7.21 -22.41
N SER A 194 -20.67 8.33 -23.09
CA SER A 194 -21.16 9.54 -22.42
C SER A 194 -22.52 9.29 -21.75
N VAL A 195 -22.79 10.06 -20.70
CA VAL A 195 -24.11 10.05 -20.03
C VAL A 195 -25.20 10.45 -21.05
N GLN A 196 -24.90 11.39 -21.92
CA GLN A 196 -25.84 11.85 -22.97
C GLN A 196 -26.26 10.73 -23.91
N LEU A 197 -25.33 9.87 -24.35
CA LEU A 197 -25.67 8.71 -25.19
C LEU A 197 -26.55 7.71 -24.44
N LEU A 198 -26.25 7.42 -23.17
CA LEU A 198 -27.08 6.53 -22.34
C LEU A 198 -28.49 7.08 -22.16
N GLU A 199 -28.65 8.37 -21.97
CA GLU A 199 -29.92 9.05 -21.87
C GLU A 199 -30.71 8.96 -23.17
N ALA A 200 -30.07 9.20 -24.32
CA ALA A 200 -30.66 9.07 -25.63
C ALA A 200 -31.18 7.64 -25.91
N LEU A 201 -30.39 6.63 -25.56
CA LEU A 201 -30.76 5.23 -25.71
C LEU A 201 -31.92 4.83 -24.77
N GLU A 202 -31.94 5.36 -23.54
CA GLU A 202 -33.05 5.14 -22.60
C GLU A 202 -34.33 5.79 -23.10
N ASP A 203 -34.27 7.03 -23.55
CA ASP A 203 -35.41 7.75 -24.13
C ASP A 203 -35.98 7.04 -25.36
N PHE A 204 -35.12 6.60 -26.25
CA PHE A 204 -35.57 5.80 -27.42
C PHE A 204 -36.32 4.54 -26.96
N ARG A 205 -35.79 3.76 -26.01
CA ARG A 205 -36.43 2.53 -25.50
C ARG A 205 -37.77 2.80 -24.84
N ASP A 206 -37.89 3.96 -24.17
CA ASP A 206 -39.15 4.41 -23.53
C ASP A 206 -40.15 5.00 -24.54
N GLY A 207 -39.81 5.04 -25.82
CA GLY A 207 -40.69 5.59 -26.85
C GLY A 207 -40.68 7.11 -26.92
N ARG A 208 -39.67 7.76 -26.32
CA ARG A 208 -39.47 9.20 -26.36
C ARG A 208 -38.70 9.59 -27.63
N ALA A 209 -38.86 10.84 -28.04
CA ALA A 209 -38.10 11.40 -29.15
C ALA A 209 -36.69 11.77 -28.70
N VAL A 210 -35.70 11.54 -29.60
CA VAL A 210 -34.32 11.98 -29.45
C VAL A 210 -33.97 12.81 -30.67
N PRO A 211 -34.24 14.13 -30.65
CA PRO A 211 -34.07 15.00 -31.80
C PRO A 211 -32.63 15.04 -32.35
N GLU A 212 -31.64 14.89 -31.46
CA GLU A 212 -30.20 14.92 -31.83
C GLU A 212 -29.79 13.75 -32.72
N LEU A 213 -30.58 12.66 -32.73
CA LEU A 213 -30.37 11.44 -33.50
C LEU A 213 -31.49 11.21 -34.55
N ASP A 214 -32.38 12.20 -34.76
CA ASP A 214 -33.55 12.09 -35.63
C ASP A 214 -34.50 10.93 -35.27
N TRP A 215 -34.53 10.53 -34.01
CA TRP A 215 -35.41 9.44 -33.53
C TRP A 215 -36.75 9.99 -33.08
N SER A 216 -37.79 9.54 -33.71
CA SER A 216 -39.17 9.97 -33.43
C SER A 216 -39.74 9.32 -32.18
N GLY A 217 -40.62 10.05 -31.44
CA GLY A 217 -41.24 9.53 -30.21
C GLY A 217 -42.17 10.57 -29.58
N THR A 218 -42.55 10.29 -28.31
CA THR A 218 -43.23 11.28 -27.46
C THR A 218 -42.24 12.33 -26.94
N PRO A 219 -42.68 13.53 -26.56
CA PRO A 219 -41.77 14.52 -25.97
C PRO A 219 -41.01 13.98 -24.77
N ALA A 220 -39.73 14.33 -24.64
CA ALA A 220 -38.89 13.96 -23.51
C ALA A 220 -39.38 14.64 -22.22
N GLU A 221 -39.14 14.02 -21.06
CA GLU A 221 -39.39 14.61 -19.76
C GLU A 221 -38.42 15.75 -19.48
N THR A 222 -38.95 16.85 -18.90
CA THR A 222 -38.16 18.03 -18.57
C THR A 222 -37.29 17.85 -17.33
N GLU A 223 -37.76 17.02 -16.36
CA GLU A 223 -37.01 16.71 -15.14
C GLU A 223 -36.62 15.22 -15.16
N ARG A 224 -35.31 14.95 -15.25
CA ARG A 224 -34.81 13.59 -15.25
C ARG A 224 -34.34 13.18 -13.86
N SER A 225 -34.73 12.00 -13.43
CA SER A 225 -34.19 11.35 -12.25
C SER A 225 -33.50 10.03 -12.65
N TYR A 226 -32.38 9.75 -11.98
CA TYR A 226 -31.59 8.56 -12.28
C TYR A 226 -31.79 7.50 -11.21
N PRO A 227 -31.90 6.21 -11.57
CA PRO A 227 -32.05 5.13 -10.60
C PRO A 227 -30.80 4.82 -9.79
N GLY A 228 -29.64 5.36 -10.22
CA GLY A 228 -28.37 5.13 -9.55
C GLY A 228 -27.28 6.09 -10.00
N PHE A 229 -26.11 5.87 -9.42
CA PHE A 229 -24.89 6.59 -9.78
C PHE A 229 -23.68 5.67 -9.65
N ARG A 230 -22.58 6.06 -10.24
CA ARG A 230 -21.25 5.47 -10.05
C ARG A 230 -20.35 6.57 -9.49
N LEU A 231 -19.86 6.37 -8.28
CA LEU A 231 -19.03 7.32 -7.56
C LEU A 231 -17.71 6.68 -7.19
N TYR A 232 -16.63 7.45 -7.27
CA TYR A 232 -15.33 7.07 -6.76
C TYR A 232 -14.89 8.05 -5.68
N ALA A 233 -14.54 7.51 -4.52
CA ALA A 233 -13.92 8.27 -3.45
C ALA A 233 -12.54 8.78 -3.88
N ARG A 234 -12.08 9.90 -3.31
CA ARG A 234 -10.76 10.45 -3.61
C ARG A 234 -9.64 9.55 -3.12
N SER A 235 -9.80 8.98 -1.93
CA SER A 235 -8.89 8.00 -1.36
C SER A 235 -9.65 6.78 -0.82
N ILE A 236 -8.92 5.70 -0.55
CA ILE A 236 -9.48 4.51 0.13
C ILE A 236 -9.99 4.86 1.53
N ASP A 237 -9.38 5.84 2.19
CA ASP A 237 -9.76 6.24 3.55
C ASP A 237 -11.07 7.01 3.59
N ASP A 238 -11.46 7.66 2.47
CA ASP A 238 -12.71 8.42 2.36
C ASP A 238 -13.93 7.51 2.15
N VAL A 239 -13.74 6.26 1.71
CA VAL A 239 -14.85 5.33 1.37
C VAL A 239 -15.78 5.09 2.56
N GLU A 240 -15.24 4.87 3.77
CA GLU A 240 -16.06 4.66 4.96
C GLU A 240 -16.81 5.92 5.37
N GLY A 241 -16.18 7.08 5.28
CA GLY A 241 -16.82 8.37 5.56
C GLY A 241 -18.01 8.63 4.63
N LEU A 242 -17.83 8.37 3.34
CA LEU A 242 -18.90 8.49 2.35
C LEU A 242 -20.01 7.46 2.57
N ARG A 243 -19.69 6.20 2.89
CA ARG A 243 -20.68 5.17 3.21
C ARG A 243 -21.59 5.61 4.37
N VAL A 244 -20.98 6.12 5.46
CA VAL A 244 -21.73 6.62 6.61
C VAL A 244 -22.56 7.85 6.25
N ALA A 245 -22.03 8.77 5.45
CA ALA A 245 -22.76 9.95 4.99
C ALA A 245 -23.98 9.58 4.16
N PHE A 246 -23.87 8.59 3.25
CA PHE A 246 -25.01 8.11 2.47
C PHE A 246 -26.04 7.37 3.33
N ALA A 247 -25.60 6.53 4.27
CA ALA A 247 -26.51 5.85 5.20
C ALA A 247 -27.33 6.84 6.03
N ASN A 248 -26.74 7.97 6.46
CA ASN A 248 -27.43 9.02 7.23
C ASN A 248 -28.55 9.72 6.45
N ILE A 249 -28.49 9.72 5.11
CA ILE A 249 -29.54 10.27 4.25
C ILE A 249 -30.46 9.17 3.68
N GLY A 250 -30.34 7.94 4.20
CA GLY A 250 -31.19 6.81 3.80
C GLY A 250 -30.81 6.17 2.45
N VAL A 251 -29.59 6.39 1.97
CA VAL A 251 -29.06 5.76 0.75
C VAL A 251 -28.10 4.66 1.12
N ASP A 252 -28.55 3.41 0.98
CA ASP A 252 -27.67 2.25 1.17
C ASP A 252 -26.74 2.10 -0.04
N VAL A 253 -25.45 1.94 0.23
CA VAL A 253 -24.43 1.82 -0.81
C VAL A 253 -23.58 0.56 -0.65
N HIS A 254 -23.24 -0.03 -1.78
CA HIS A 254 -22.26 -1.12 -1.87
C HIS A 254 -20.87 -0.52 -1.99
N THR A 255 -19.91 -1.04 -1.21
CA THR A 255 -18.51 -0.64 -1.19
C THR A 255 -17.60 -1.84 -0.95
N GLN A 256 -16.34 -1.76 -1.32
CA GLN A 256 -15.32 -2.80 -1.07
C GLN A 256 -14.65 -2.69 0.31
N ILE A 257 -15.28 -2.02 1.29
CA ILE A 257 -14.71 -1.74 2.62
C ILE A 257 -14.24 -2.99 3.34
N ALA A 258 -14.95 -4.11 3.23
CA ALA A 258 -14.59 -5.35 3.92
C ALA A 258 -13.18 -5.84 3.57
N GLY A 259 -12.77 -5.74 2.29
CA GLY A 259 -11.42 -6.07 1.85
C GLY A 259 -10.37 -5.11 2.40
N ILE A 260 -10.67 -3.81 2.34
CA ILE A 260 -9.78 -2.76 2.85
C ILE A 260 -9.55 -2.91 4.36
N GLU A 261 -10.63 -3.10 5.13
CA GLU A 261 -10.53 -3.31 6.58
C GLU A 261 -9.76 -4.57 6.94
N LEU A 262 -9.92 -5.66 6.19
CA LEU A 262 -9.18 -6.90 6.43
C LEU A 262 -7.67 -6.66 6.33
N VAL A 263 -7.20 -6.01 5.28
CA VAL A 263 -5.77 -5.71 5.10
C VAL A 263 -5.27 -4.75 6.17
N LYS A 264 -6.03 -3.69 6.52
CA LYS A 264 -5.69 -2.77 7.62
C LYS A 264 -5.62 -3.48 8.98
N ARG A 265 -6.52 -4.41 9.26
CA ARG A 265 -6.48 -5.23 10.51
C ARG A 265 -5.26 -6.16 10.51
N MET A 266 -4.96 -6.81 9.38
CA MET A 266 -3.75 -7.64 9.25
C MET A 266 -2.49 -6.81 9.50
N ASP A 267 -2.35 -5.63 8.88
CA ASP A 267 -1.22 -4.73 9.11
C ASP A 267 -1.05 -4.37 10.58
N ARG A 268 -2.14 -3.98 11.25
CA ARG A 268 -2.14 -3.61 12.68
C ARG A 268 -1.74 -4.78 13.57
N ASN A 269 -2.33 -5.95 13.34
CA ASN A 269 -2.06 -7.14 14.16
C ASN A 269 -0.63 -7.63 13.97
N LEU A 270 -0.16 -7.71 12.73
CA LEU A 270 1.23 -8.07 12.44
C LEU A 270 2.20 -7.06 13.05
N THR A 271 1.92 -5.77 12.92
CA THR A 271 2.73 -4.71 13.54
C THR A 271 2.83 -4.91 15.06
N ALA A 272 1.72 -5.19 15.75
CA ALA A 272 1.71 -5.44 17.19
C ALA A 272 2.55 -6.66 17.58
N ILE A 273 2.41 -7.76 16.83
CA ILE A 273 3.20 -9.00 17.06
C ILE A 273 4.69 -8.72 16.86
N TYR A 274 5.06 -8.04 15.79
CA TYR A 274 6.47 -7.72 15.52
C TYR A 274 7.07 -6.79 16.58
N TRP A 275 6.32 -5.79 17.04
CA TRP A 275 6.78 -4.94 18.14
C TRP A 275 6.97 -5.73 19.43
N ALA A 276 6.07 -6.67 19.75
CA ALA A 276 6.23 -7.55 20.91
C ALA A 276 7.52 -8.39 20.81
N ILE A 277 7.77 -9.02 19.64
CA ILE A 277 9.00 -9.79 19.39
C ILE A 277 10.23 -8.88 19.47
N ALA A 278 10.16 -7.67 18.91
CA ALA A 278 11.24 -6.71 18.94
C ALA A 278 11.63 -6.31 20.37
N VAL A 279 10.63 -6.01 21.19
CA VAL A 279 10.85 -5.62 22.60
C VAL A 279 11.45 -6.79 23.38
N ILE A 280 10.91 -8.00 23.24
CA ILE A 280 11.45 -9.20 23.91
C ILE A 280 12.90 -9.46 23.47
N GLY A 281 13.18 -9.40 22.18
CA GLY A 281 14.53 -9.58 21.64
C GLY A 281 15.51 -8.51 22.13
N LEU A 282 15.08 -7.24 22.13
CA LEU A 282 15.90 -6.12 22.60
C LEU A 282 16.22 -6.22 24.11
N VAL A 283 15.20 -6.56 24.91
CA VAL A 283 15.38 -6.78 26.36
C VAL A 283 16.31 -7.96 26.61
N GLY A 284 16.07 -9.10 25.95
CA GLY A 284 16.93 -10.29 26.08
C GLY A 284 18.38 -10.01 25.68
N PHE A 285 18.61 -9.31 24.56
CA PHE A 285 19.94 -8.87 24.14
C PHE A 285 20.58 -7.93 25.17
N SER A 286 19.83 -6.93 25.66
CA SER A 286 20.35 -5.97 26.64
C SER A 286 20.78 -6.64 27.95
N LEU A 287 19.97 -7.58 28.46
CA LEU A 287 20.28 -8.35 29.65
C LEU A 287 21.50 -9.26 29.44
N SER A 288 21.58 -9.96 28.32
CA SER A 288 22.71 -10.83 27.96
C SER A 288 24.01 -10.02 27.84
N LEU A 289 23.96 -8.91 27.10
CA LEU A 289 25.12 -8.02 26.94
C LEU A 289 25.54 -7.40 28.27
N GLY A 290 24.56 -6.95 29.10
CA GLY A 290 24.81 -6.39 30.42
C GLY A 290 25.47 -7.40 31.36
N ALA A 291 24.96 -8.62 31.43
CA ALA A 291 25.56 -9.68 32.23
C ALA A 291 26.98 -10.03 31.80
N SER A 292 27.22 -10.07 30.49
CA SER A 292 28.53 -10.36 29.92
C SER A 292 29.55 -9.26 30.16
N LEU A 293 29.15 -8.00 29.99
CA LEU A 293 30.00 -6.85 30.27
C LEU A 293 30.32 -6.79 31.79
N TRP A 294 29.35 -7.15 32.63
CA TRP A 294 29.56 -7.25 34.05
C TRP A 294 30.64 -8.31 34.38
N ALA A 295 30.49 -9.54 33.86
CA ALA A 295 31.47 -10.60 34.07
C ALA A 295 32.87 -10.22 33.56
N ASN A 296 32.95 -9.48 32.45
CA ASN A 296 34.20 -8.96 31.88
C ASN A 296 34.85 -7.92 32.82
N VAL A 297 34.05 -6.98 33.34
CA VAL A 297 34.52 -5.98 34.37
C VAL A 297 35.03 -6.67 35.60
N ASP A 298 34.34 -7.69 36.13
CA ASP A 298 34.79 -8.43 37.31
C ASP A 298 36.14 -9.15 37.06
N ARG A 299 36.31 -9.78 35.91
CA ARG A 299 37.61 -10.41 35.55
C ARG A 299 38.75 -9.40 35.44
N LYS A 300 38.47 -8.18 34.96
CA LYS A 300 39.46 -7.10 34.78
C LYS A 300 39.59 -6.16 35.97
N ARG A 301 38.98 -6.52 37.12
CA ARG A 301 38.95 -5.70 38.33
C ARG A 301 40.35 -5.22 38.75
N LYS A 302 41.33 -6.14 38.74
CA LYS A 302 42.74 -5.81 39.08
C LYS A 302 43.35 -4.79 38.10
N GLN A 303 43.17 -4.97 36.78
CA GLN A 303 43.70 -4.06 35.76
C GLN A 303 43.04 -2.68 35.86
N LEU A 304 41.71 -2.62 36.09
CA LEU A 304 40.99 -1.37 36.27
C LEU A 304 41.39 -0.61 37.53
N SER A 305 41.74 -1.33 38.61
CA SER A 305 42.25 -0.75 39.85
C SER A 305 43.63 -0.11 39.64
N VAL A 306 44.54 -0.74 38.86
CA VAL A 306 45.84 -0.16 38.50
C VAL A 306 45.66 1.10 37.63
N LEU A 307 44.75 1.13 36.69
CA LEU A 307 44.45 2.31 35.91
C LEU A 307 43.96 3.48 36.79
N ARG A 308 43.23 3.21 37.85
CA ARG A 308 42.81 4.20 38.85
C ARG A 308 44.00 4.81 39.60
N LEU A 309 44.94 3.95 39.98
CA LEU A 309 46.16 4.37 40.67
C LEU A 309 47.07 5.26 39.78
N VAL A 310 47.07 5.04 38.45
CA VAL A 310 47.77 5.85 37.46
C VAL A 310 47.03 7.16 37.16
N GLY A 311 45.88 7.44 37.79
CA GLY A 311 45.20 8.74 37.74
C GLY A 311 44.05 8.86 36.78
N PHE A 312 43.48 7.74 36.26
CA PHE A 312 42.23 7.77 35.48
C PHE A 312 41.04 8.08 36.36
N ARG A 313 40.14 8.94 35.92
CA ARG A 313 38.92 9.32 36.62
C ARG A 313 37.90 8.18 36.54
N THR A 314 37.00 8.10 37.52
CA THR A 314 35.91 7.12 37.56
C THR A 314 35.04 7.16 36.29
N SER A 315 34.82 8.37 35.74
CA SER A 315 34.13 8.53 34.47
C SER A 315 34.84 7.88 33.30
N ASP A 316 36.15 7.91 33.26
CA ASP A 316 36.98 7.35 32.20
C ASP A 316 36.85 5.80 32.16
N ILE A 317 36.71 5.19 33.33
CA ILE A 317 36.52 3.74 33.51
C ILE A 317 35.13 3.27 33.02
N VAL A 318 34.09 4.08 33.21
CA VAL A 318 32.74 3.80 32.68
C VAL A 318 32.69 3.82 31.17
N TRP A 319 33.46 4.70 30.53
CA TRP A 319 33.52 4.79 29.06
C TRP A 319 34.14 3.55 28.40
N PHE A 320 34.97 2.80 29.12
CA PHE A 320 35.61 1.62 28.56
C PHE A 320 34.61 0.52 28.12
N PRO A 321 33.68 0.01 28.97
CA PRO A 321 32.66 -0.93 28.52
C PRO A 321 31.64 -0.32 27.55
N MET A 322 31.39 0.99 27.61
CA MET A 322 30.48 1.66 26.68
C MET A 322 31.00 1.64 25.25
N VAL A 323 32.31 1.87 25.05
CA VAL A 323 32.93 1.80 23.72
C VAL A 323 32.89 0.37 23.17
N GLN A 324 33.17 -0.64 24.00
CA GLN A 324 33.09 -2.05 23.60
C GLN A 324 31.66 -2.47 23.23
N ALA A 325 30.68 -2.04 24.00
CA ALA A 325 29.26 -2.29 23.70
C ALA A 325 28.83 -1.63 22.37
N LEU A 326 29.32 -0.42 22.10
CA LEU A 326 29.02 0.28 20.84
C LEU A 326 29.63 -0.46 19.64
N TYR A 327 30.88 -0.95 19.75
CA TYR A 327 31.46 -1.80 18.70
C TYR A 327 30.65 -3.07 18.45
N THR A 328 30.26 -3.75 19.53
CA THR A 328 29.42 -4.96 19.44
C THR A 328 28.09 -4.65 18.76
N ALA A 329 27.44 -3.54 19.12
CA ALA A 329 26.15 -3.13 18.54
C ALA A 329 26.29 -2.82 17.03
N VAL A 330 27.28 -2.02 16.64
CA VAL A 330 27.48 -1.63 15.25
C VAL A 330 27.89 -2.81 14.38
N LEU A 331 28.87 -3.60 14.80
CA LEU A 331 29.36 -4.75 14.04
C LEU A 331 28.33 -5.88 13.98
N GLY A 332 27.60 -6.12 15.08
CA GLY A 332 26.50 -7.07 15.11
C GLY A 332 25.31 -6.63 14.23
N TRP A 333 25.02 -5.33 14.19
CA TRP A 333 24.04 -4.77 13.28
C TRP A 333 24.47 -4.94 11.79
N VAL A 334 25.73 -4.66 11.46
CA VAL A 334 26.28 -4.88 10.11
C VAL A 334 26.11 -6.34 9.69
N LEU A 335 26.43 -7.28 10.59
CA LEU A 335 26.27 -8.72 10.35
C LEU A 335 24.81 -9.10 10.18
N ALA A 336 23.90 -8.55 11.00
CA ALA A 336 22.45 -8.78 10.89
C ALA A 336 21.89 -8.26 9.56
N VAL A 337 22.31 -7.08 9.13
CA VAL A 337 21.96 -6.49 7.83
C VAL A 337 22.47 -7.36 6.68
N SER A 338 23.67 -7.90 6.78
CA SER A 338 24.24 -8.82 5.77
C SER A 338 23.42 -10.11 5.67
N ILE A 339 23.03 -10.70 6.80
CA ILE A 339 22.13 -11.87 6.85
C ILE A 339 20.77 -11.51 6.24
N TYR A 340 20.20 -10.36 6.57
CA TYR A 340 18.96 -9.89 5.99
C TYR A 340 19.03 -9.80 4.47
N PHE A 341 20.06 -9.15 3.91
CA PHE A 341 20.18 -9.00 2.44
C PHE A 341 20.31 -10.34 1.73
N LEU A 342 21.10 -11.26 2.29
CA LEU A 342 21.25 -12.61 1.75
C LEU A 342 19.92 -13.35 1.73
N THR A 343 19.20 -13.33 2.86
CA THR A 343 17.92 -14.02 3.00
C THR A 343 16.82 -13.35 2.15
N ALA A 344 16.76 -12.03 2.13
CA ALA A 344 15.81 -11.29 1.31
C ALA A 344 16.03 -11.54 -0.19
N TRP A 345 17.29 -11.58 -0.64
CA TRP A 345 17.61 -11.94 -2.02
C TRP A 345 17.13 -13.35 -2.38
N MET A 346 17.36 -14.31 -1.49
CA MET A 346 16.92 -15.70 -1.68
C MET A 346 15.39 -15.80 -1.75
N ILE A 347 14.67 -15.17 -0.82
CA ILE A 347 13.20 -15.15 -0.77
C ILE A 347 12.63 -14.51 -2.04
N ASN A 348 13.11 -13.32 -2.41
CA ASN A 348 12.63 -12.61 -3.58
C ASN A 348 12.87 -13.40 -4.87
N ARG A 349 14.01 -14.12 -4.97
CA ARG A 349 14.31 -14.99 -6.11
C ARG A 349 13.40 -16.22 -6.19
N MET A 350 13.08 -16.83 -5.04
CA MET A 350 12.17 -17.99 -5.00
C MET A 350 10.73 -17.61 -5.36
N MET A 351 10.31 -16.39 -5.01
CA MET A 351 8.93 -15.93 -5.23
C MET A 351 8.75 -15.09 -6.49
N ALA A 352 9.80 -14.82 -7.25
CA ALA A 352 9.76 -13.99 -8.47
C ALA A 352 8.78 -14.48 -9.55
N GLY A 353 8.39 -15.76 -9.53
CA GLY A 353 7.40 -16.32 -10.47
C GLY A 353 5.95 -16.28 -9.95
N GLN A 354 5.72 -15.83 -8.72
CA GLN A 354 4.39 -15.83 -8.08
C GLN A 354 3.85 -14.41 -7.85
N VAL A 355 4.66 -13.40 -8.09
CA VAL A 355 4.35 -11.98 -7.84
C VAL A 355 4.49 -11.20 -9.15
N GLU A 356 3.71 -10.16 -9.33
CA GLU A 356 3.78 -9.30 -10.51
C GLU A 356 5.19 -8.73 -10.71
N ALA A 357 5.57 -8.55 -11.98
CA ALA A 357 6.92 -8.11 -12.35
C ALA A 357 7.27 -6.78 -11.67
N GLY A 358 8.29 -6.79 -10.80
CA GLY A 358 8.78 -5.62 -10.09
C GLY A 358 8.40 -5.53 -8.61
N GLN A 359 7.50 -6.36 -8.10
CA GLN A 359 7.16 -6.38 -6.67
C GLN A 359 8.16 -7.24 -5.87
N LEU A 360 8.65 -6.69 -4.76
CA LEU A 360 9.56 -7.38 -3.84
C LEU A 360 8.77 -7.88 -2.62
N VAL A 361 8.79 -9.19 -2.40
CA VAL A 361 8.09 -9.84 -1.27
C VAL A 361 8.76 -9.55 0.08
N CYS A 362 10.10 -9.38 0.08
CA CYS A 362 10.85 -8.98 1.26
C CYS A 362 11.55 -7.65 0.99
N ARG A 363 11.05 -6.56 1.59
CA ARG A 363 11.55 -5.20 1.38
C ARG A 363 11.58 -4.42 2.70
N LEU A 364 12.71 -3.77 2.98
CA LEU A 364 12.83 -2.79 4.06
C LEU A 364 13.20 -1.41 3.48
N LEU A 365 12.61 -0.37 4.02
CA LEU A 365 12.98 1.01 3.70
C LEU A 365 14.26 1.43 4.45
N PRO A 366 15.06 2.37 3.91
CA PRO A 366 16.29 2.86 4.57
C PRO A 366 16.06 3.31 6.02
N VAL A 367 14.91 3.89 6.31
CA VAL A 367 14.51 4.32 7.66
C VAL A 367 14.50 3.16 8.67
N HIS A 368 14.09 1.96 8.27
CA HIS A 368 14.04 0.80 9.17
C HIS A 368 15.44 0.34 9.61
N TYR A 369 16.44 0.43 8.72
CA TYR A 369 17.84 0.13 9.09
C TYR A 369 18.37 1.15 10.11
N ALA A 370 18.05 2.43 9.94
CA ALA A 370 18.44 3.48 10.87
C ALA A 370 17.78 3.31 12.24
N ILE A 371 16.49 2.97 12.27
CA ILE A 371 15.75 2.68 13.52
C ILE A 371 16.38 1.48 14.24
N ALA A 372 16.65 0.38 13.51
CA ALA A 372 17.26 -0.82 14.08
C ALA A 372 18.64 -0.52 14.67
N LEU A 373 19.46 0.26 13.96
CA LEU A 373 20.77 0.71 14.48
C LEU A 373 20.62 1.56 15.76
N GLY A 374 19.72 2.56 15.72
CA GLY A 374 19.46 3.43 16.88
C GLY A 374 19.00 2.66 18.10
N LEU A 375 18.07 1.73 17.94
CA LEU A 375 17.56 0.88 19.03
C LEU A 375 18.64 -0.04 19.60
N THR A 376 19.44 -0.69 18.73
CA THR A 376 20.53 -1.58 19.16
C THR A 376 21.65 -0.81 19.87
N CYS A 377 22.07 0.32 19.35
CA CYS A 377 23.06 1.17 20.01
C CYS A 377 22.55 1.72 21.35
N GLY A 378 21.30 2.18 21.41
CA GLY A 378 20.66 2.64 22.63
C GLY A 378 20.60 1.54 23.71
N ALA A 379 20.15 0.34 23.35
CA ALA A 379 20.11 -0.80 24.24
C ALA A 379 21.49 -1.22 24.74
N ALA A 380 22.49 -1.25 23.84
CA ALA A 380 23.87 -1.57 24.21
C ALA A 380 24.48 -0.54 25.17
N LEU A 381 24.24 0.76 24.93
CA LEU A 381 24.71 1.83 25.81
C LEU A 381 24.02 1.78 27.20
N LEU A 382 22.73 1.47 27.26
CA LEU A 382 22.03 1.30 28.53
C LEU A 382 22.59 0.11 29.32
N ALA A 383 22.78 -1.04 28.67
CA ALA A 383 23.35 -2.23 29.30
C ALA A 383 24.79 -1.97 29.80
N ALA A 384 25.62 -1.33 28.98
CA ALA A 384 26.99 -0.98 29.33
C ALA A 384 27.07 0.10 30.40
N GLY A 385 26.15 1.05 30.42
CA GLY A 385 26.06 2.08 31.45
C GLY A 385 25.78 1.48 32.82
N LEU A 386 24.85 0.52 32.91
CA LEU A 386 24.56 -0.19 34.12
C LEU A 386 25.76 -1.02 34.64
N ALA A 387 26.45 -1.73 33.75
CA ALA A 387 27.67 -2.48 34.08
C ALA A 387 28.82 -1.53 34.48
N GLY A 388 28.99 -0.42 33.80
CA GLY A 388 30.01 0.61 34.06
C GLY A 388 29.82 1.33 35.41
N MET A 389 28.57 1.65 35.77
CA MET A 389 28.29 2.26 37.09
C MET A 389 28.69 1.35 38.24
N ARG A 390 28.57 0.04 38.12
CA ARG A 390 29.03 -0.91 39.11
C ARG A 390 30.57 -1.01 39.16
N SER A 391 31.23 -0.97 38.00
CA SER A 391 32.69 -0.91 37.93
C SER A 391 33.26 0.35 38.61
N ALA A 392 32.50 1.43 38.57
CA ALA A 392 32.85 2.69 39.23
C ALA A 392 32.81 2.64 40.78
N ARG A 393 32.12 1.69 41.36
CA ARG A 393 32.00 1.48 42.84
C ARG A 393 33.06 0.55 43.41
N ILE A 394 33.94 -0.02 42.59
CA ILE A 394 35.03 -0.89 43.07
C ILE A 394 36.08 -0.02 43.80
N GLU A 395 36.30 -0.33 45.09
CA GLU A 395 37.34 0.38 45.87
C GLU A 395 38.74 -0.10 45.46
N PRO A 396 39.71 0.82 45.22
CA PRO A 396 41.09 0.47 44.86
C PRO A 396 41.79 -0.44 45.89
N SER A 397 41.40 -0.31 47.15
CA SER A 397 41.93 -1.08 48.28
C SER A 397 41.59 -2.59 48.21
N GLU A 398 40.43 -2.96 47.68
CA GLU A 398 40.03 -4.35 47.51
C GLU A 398 40.83 -5.10 46.46
N GLY A 399 41.21 -4.42 45.35
CA GLY A 399 42.03 -5.01 44.27
C GLY A 399 43.46 -5.31 44.65
N LEU A 400 43.98 -4.67 45.71
CA LEU A 400 45.32 -4.89 46.22
C LEU A 400 45.36 -5.95 47.38
N ARG A 401 44.22 -6.27 47.97
CA ARG A 401 44.15 -7.21 49.11
C ARG A 401 44.16 -8.69 48.68
N GLU A 402 44.01 -8.96 47.40
CA GLU A 402 44.09 -10.28 46.81
C GLU A 402 45.44 -10.58 46.14
N LEU A 403 46.47 -9.76 46.42
CA LEU A 403 47.89 -10.01 46.14
C LEU A 403 48.57 -10.61 47.37
#